data_1c4b3844ebcd706c4662ba4a5b08f872
#
_entry.id   1c4b3844ebcd706c4662ba4a5b08f872
#
_cell.length_a   1.000
_cell.length_b   1.000
_cell.length_c   1.000
_cell.angle_alpha   90.00
_cell.angle_beta   90.00
_cell.angle_gamma   90.00
#
_symmetry.space_group_name_H-M   'P 1'
#
loop_
_entity.id
_entity.type
_entity.pdbx_description
1 polymer ?
#
loop_
_entity_poly.entity_id
_entity_poly.type
_entity_poly.pdbx_seq_one_letter_code
_entity_poly.pdbx_strand_id
1 'polypeptide(L)'
;MPIMTTNKFSLTELLVTLSIVLILSAILLPVLNRGREIAKTIACTGNMKQSLTGLVMYLDTYDVVSTQSWTDTLLETGLVPQSQVSSLRCPSWVRKDDTHKNVFGMRRVMGDAHTLHITGSPSDYVLLADSLNLDTSRQFINFYGNWGPHKLVVHYRHHRKANAGFLDGSVRSSSQRELSEKGCPRYVY
;
A
#
# COMPACT_ATOMS: atom_id res chain seq x y z
N MET A 1 -2.91 67.68 5.04
CA MET A 1 -2.12 66.56 4.42
C MET A 1 -1.60 65.72 5.56
N PRO A 2 -2.09 64.49 5.79
CA PRO A 2 -1.56 63.65 6.86
C PRO A 2 -0.16 63.12 6.47
N ILE A 3 0.81 63.33 7.33
CA ILE A 3 2.18 62.79 7.15
C ILE A 3 2.11 61.29 7.44
N MET A 4 2.25 60.46 6.39
CA MET A 4 2.42 59.02 6.57
C MET A 4 3.76 58.77 7.25
N THR A 5 3.75 58.42 8.53
CA THR A 5 4.94 57.91 9.25
C THR A 5 5.21 56.49 8.76
N THR A 6 6.24 56.33 7.93
CA THR A 6 6.77 55.02 7.55
C THR A 6 7.51 54.44 8.75
N ASN A 7 6.91 53.45 9.40
CA ASN A 7 7.61 52.64 10.40
C ASN A 7 8.81 51.92 9.76
N LYS A 8 10.00 52.30 10.12
CA LYS A 8 11.23 51.65 9.66
C LYS A 8 11.42 50.36 10.47
N PHE A 9 11.35 49.22 9.79
CA PHE A 9 11.63 47.90 10.39
C PHE A 9 13.07 47.82 10.81
N SER A 10 13.36 47.41 12.06
CA SER A 10 14.72 47.22 12.56
C SER A 10 15.28 45.86 12.08
N LEU A 11 16.58 45.85 11.77
CA LEU A 11 17.30 44.63 11.38
C LEU A 11 17.26 43.57 12.50
N THR A 12 17.23 44.00 13.78
CA THR A 12 17.08 43.12 14.94
C THR A 12 15.70 42.48 15.02
N GLU A 13 14.62 43.22 14.71
CA GLU A 13 13.23 42.68 14.65
C GLU A 13 13.12 41.59 13.58
N LEU A 14 13.71 41.81 12.41
CA LEU A 14 13.73 40.81 11.35
C LEU A 14 14.53 39.56 11.77
N LEU A 15 15.68 39.73 12.42
CA LEU A 15 16.51 38.63 12.87
C LEU A 15 15.82 37.78 13.94
N VAL A 16 15.14 38.42 14.91
CA VAL A 16 14.38 37.72 15.97
C VAL A 16 13.19 36.95 15.37
N THR A 17 12.43 37.56 14.48
CA THR A 17 11.29 36.87 13.84
C THR A 17 11.73 35.68 13.00
N LEU A 18 12.82 35.83 12.25
CA LEU A 18 13.39 34.71 11.46
C LEU A 18 13.85 33.57 12.37
N SER A 19 14.51 33.91 13.49
CA SER A 19 14.99 32.90 14.46
C SER A 19 13.83 32.09 15.05
N ILE A 20 12.73 32.76 15.42
CA ILE A 20 11.52 32.09 15.96
C ILE A 20 10.93 31.16 14.91
N VAL A 21 10.77 31.61 13.67
CA VAL A 21 10.23 30.79 12.55
C VAL A 21 11.11 29.56 12.31
N LEU A 22 12.43 29.68 12.34
CA LEU A 22 13.35 28.57 12.17
C LEU A 22 13.21 27.54 13.29
N ILE A 23 13.12 27.98 14.55
CA ILE A 23 12.94 27.08 15.70
C ILE A 23 11.61 26.33 15.59
N LEU A 24 10.52 27.02 15.28
CA LEU A 24 9.20 26.38 15.10
C LEU A 24 9.23 25.38 13.94
N SER A 25 9.83 25.74 12.81
CA SER A 25 9.94 24.86 11.65
C SER A 25 10.74 23.60 11.94
N ALA A 26 11.83 23.72 12.71
CA ALA A 26 12.67 22.59 13.09
C ALA A 26 11.92 21.50 13.88
N ILE A 27 10.94 21.90 14.68
CA ILE A 27 10.10 20.98 15.45
C ILE A 27 8.95 20.41 14.59
N LEU A 28 8.39 21.22 13.68
CA LEU A 28 7.24 20.84 12.86
C LEU A 28 7.62 19.82 11.77
N LEU A 29 8.77 19.94 11.12
CA LEU A 29 9.18 19.07 10.01
C LEU A 29 9.20 17.57 10.36
N PRO A 30 9.78 17.10 11.49
CA PRO A 30 9.77 15.68 11.82
C PRO A 30 8.37 15.16 12.15
N VAL A 31 7.52 15.98 12.77
CA VAL A 31 6.13 15.62 13.09
C VAL A 31 5.29 15.47 11.80
N LEU A 32 5.46 16.41 10.87
CA LEU A 32 4.76 16.37 9.58
C LEU A 32 5.16 15.15 8.75
N ASN A 33 6.43 14.78 8.74
CA ASN A 33 6.90 13.58 8.03
C ASN A 33 6.27 12.30 8.61
N ARG A 34 6.19 12.17 9.93
CA ARG A 34 5.50 11.04 10.58
C ARG A 34 4.01 11.02 10.24
N GLY A 35 3.33 12.16 10.32
CA GLY A 35 1.92 12.29 9.95
C GLY A 35 1.66 11.87 8.50
N ARG A 36 2.54 12.27 7.58
CA ARG A 36 2.45 11.89 6.16
C ARG A 36 2.59 10.38 5.95
N GLU A 37 3.51 9.72 6.64
CA GLU A 37 3.67 8.25 6.53
C GLU A 37 2.46 7.50 7.11
N ILE A 38 1.90 7.96 8.22
CA ILE A 38 0.65 7.41 8.77
C ILE A 38 -0.50 7.58 7.78
N ALA A 39 -0.66 8.75 7.18
CA ALA A 39 -1.69 9.01 6.17
C ALA A 39 -1.56 8.09 4.95
N LYS A 40 -0.34 7.85 4.46
CA LYS A 40 -0.09 6.89 3.38
C LYS A 40 -0.44 5.46 3.77
N THR A 41 -0.16 5.05 5.01
CA THR A 41 -0.53 3.71 5.51
C THR A 41 -2.04 3.54 5.53
N ILE A 42 -2.77 4.53 6.01
CA ILE A 42 -4.24 4.52 6.04
C ILE A 42 -4.79 4.47 4.62
N ALA A 43 -4.28 5.29 3.71
CA ALA A 43 -4.69 5.28 2.30
C ALA A 43 -4.39 3.92 1.64
N CYS A 44 -3.24 3.31 1.93
CA CYS A 44 -2.91 1.97 1.46
C CYS A 44 -3.91 0.91 1.95
N THR A 45 -4.26 0.95 3.25
CA THR A 45 -5.26 0.04 3.83
C THR A 45 -6.63 0.22 3.17
N GLY A 46 -7.05 1.47 2.92
CA GLY A 46 -8.31 1.79 2.22
C GLY A 46 -8.32 1.27 0.79
N ASN A 47 -7.24 1.49 0.05
CA ASN A 47 -7.06 0.98 -1.32
C ASN A 47 -7.11 -0.55 -1.37
N MET A 48 -6.41 -1.20 -0.45
CA MET A 48 -6.43 -2.67 -0.35
C MET A 48 -7.83 -3.19 0.00
N LYS A 49 -8.56 -2.50 0.86
CA LYS A 49 -9.95 -2.87 1.20
C LYS A 49 -10.88 -2.81 0.00
N GLN A 50 -10.76 -1.77 -0.85
CA GLN A 50 -11.54 -1.66 -2.09
C GLN A 50 -11.21 -2.80 -3.05
N SER A 51 -9.92 -3.07 -3.30
CA SER A 51 -9.46 -4.17 -4.14
C SER A 51 -9.97 -5.51 -3.64
N LEU A 52 -9.86 -5.75 -2.33
CA LEU A 52 -10.29 -6.98 -1.69
C LEU A 52 -11.81 -7.16 -1.77
N THR A 53 -12.58 -6.11 -1.55
CA THR A 53 -14.05 -6.16 -1.66
C THR A 53 -14.46 -6.55 -3.08
N GLY A 54 -13.87 -5.94 -4.11
CA GLY A 54 -14.11 -6.31 -5.49
C GLY A 54 -13.77 -7.78 -5.79
N LEU A 55 -12.62 -8.27 -5.28
CA LEU A 55 -12.23 -9.67 -5.45
C LEU A 55 -13.18 -10.65 -4.74
N VAL A 56 -13.57 -10.36 -3.51
CA VAL A 56 -14.50 -11.22 -2.77
C VAL A 56 -15.87 -11.28 -3.48
N MET A 57 -16.39 -10.15 -3.96
CA MET A 57 -17.62 -10.10 -4.75
C MET A 57 -17.50 -10.91 -6.05
N TYR A 58 -16.36 -10.83 -6.72
CA TYR A 58 -16.10 -11.61 -7.92
C TYR A 58 -16.05 -13.11 -7.62
N LEU A 59 -15.35 -13.51 -6.56
CA LEU A 59 -15.23 -14.90 -6.14
C LEU A 59 -16.55 -15.51 -5.69
N ASP A 60 -17.43 -14.72 -5.06
CA ASP A 60 -18.77 -15.16 -4.66
C ASP A 60 -19.66 -15.47 -5.87
N THR A 61 -19.35 -14.87 -7.02
CA THR A 61 -20.13 -15.06 -8.26
C THR A 61 -19.56 -16.15 -9.18
N TYR A 62 -18.22 -16.25 -9.26
CA TYR A 62 -17.54 -17.04 -10.30
C TYR A 62 -16.67 -18.18 -9.78
N ASP A 63 -16.47 -18.31 -8.47
CA ASP A 63 -15.64 -19.33 -7.79
C ASP A 63 -14.16 -19.39 -8.22
N VAL A 64 -13.77 -18.63 -9.25
CA VAL A 64 -12.44 -18.67 -9.88
C VAL A 64 -11.95 -17.26 -10.18
N VAL A 65 -10.70 -16.97 -9.86
CA VAL A 65 -10.03 -15.74 -10.29
C VAL A 65 -8.63 -16.02 -10.82
N SER A 66 -8.28 -15.40 -11.94
CA SER A 66 -6.92 -15.48 -12.45
C SER A 66 -5.97 -14.68 -11.54
N THR A 67 -5.04 -15.37 -10.88
CA THR A 67 -4.03 -14.73 -10.04
C THR A 67 -3.04 -13.89 -10.85
N GLN A 68 -2.96 -14.09 -12.16
CA GLN A 68 -2.05 -13.34 -13.05
C GLN A 68 -2.66 -12.03 -13.56
N SER A 69 -3.98 -11.94 -13.58
CA SER A 69 -4.72 -10.80 -14.14
C SER A 69 -5.92 -10.38 -13.28
N TRP A 70 -5.86 -10.57 -11.97
CA TRP A 70 -6.96 -10.23 -11.08
C TRP A 70 -7.38 -8.75 -11.18
N THR A 71 -6.43 -7.86 -11.50
CA THR A 71 -6.74 -6.44 -11.73
C THR A 71 -7.52 -6.22 -13.01
N ASP A 72 -7.14 -6.92 -14.09
CA ASP A 72 -7.84 -6.84 -15.37
C ASP A 72 -9.27 -7.37 -15.19
N THR A 73 -9.44 -8.48 -14.46
CA THR A 73 -10.74 -9.03 -14.09
C THR A 73 -11.63 -8.01 -13.38
N LEU A 74 -11.12 -7.28 -12.38
CA LEU A 74 -11.90 -6.26 -11.66
C LEU A 74 -12.27 -5.06 -12.54
N LEU A 75 -11.38 -4.69 -13.46
CA LEU A 75 -11.61 -3.58 -14.38
C LEU A 75 -12.62 -3.95 -15.49
N GLU A 76 -12.49 -5.13 -16.08
CA GLU A 76 -13.36 -5.63 -17.15
C GLU A 76 -14.79 -5.89 -16.65
N THR A 77 -14.94 -6.40 -15.42
CA THR A 77 -16.25 -6.61 -14.80
C THR A 77 -16.88 -5.34 -14.23
N GLY A 78 -16.14 -4.22 -14.24
CA GLY A 78 -16.61 -2.94 -13.69
C GLY A 78 -16.70 -2.89 -12.16
N LEU A 79 -16.23 -3.92 -11.46
CA LEU A 79 -16.17 -3.93 -9.98
C LEU A 79 -15.21 -2.88 -9.44
N VAL A 80 -14.19 -2.49 -10.23
CA VAL A 80 -13.38 -1.30 -10.01
C VAL A 80 -13.44 -0.45 -11.28
N PRO A 81 -13.91 0.81 -11.21
CA PRO A 81 -13.93 1.70 -12.36
C PRO A 81 -12.51 2.01 -12.87
N GLN A 82 -12.34 2.17 -14.19
CA GLN A 82 -11.06 2.54 -14.82
C GLN A 82 -10.44 3.82 -14.23
N SER A 83 -11.27 4.77 -13.81
CA SER A 83 -10.84 6.00 -13.13
C SER A 83 -10.18 5.76 -11.77
N GLN A 84 -10.39 4.59 -11.17
CA GLN A 84 -9.89 4.20 -9.86
C GLN A 84 -8.75 3.17 -9.90
N VAL A 85 -8.11 2.96 -11.05
CA VAL A 85 -6.93 2.06 -11.16
C VAL A 85 -5.83 2.37 -10.12
N SER A 86 -5.70 3.64 -9.73
CA SER A 86 -4.76 4.04 -8.68
C SER A 86 -5.06 3.45 -7.30
N SER A 87 -6.30 3.02 -7.03
CA SER A 87 -6.69 2.35 -5.78
C SER A 87 -6.26 0.88 -5.71
N LEU A 88 -5.79 0.31 -6.81
CA LEU A 88 -5.29 -1.08 -6.84
C LEU A 88 -3.85 -1.22 -6.31
N ARG A 89 -3.24 -0.14 -5.83
CA ARG A 89 -1.84 -0.10 -5.39
C ARG A 89 -1.63 0.68 -4.10
N CYS A 90 -0.50 0.39 -3.45
CA CYS A 90 -0.07 1.13 -2.27
C CYS A 90 0.52 2.50 -2.67
N PRO A 91 0.02 3.62 -2.15
CA PRO A 91 0.52 4.96 -2.48
C PRO A 91 1.92 5.24 -1.93
N SER A 92 2.41 4.45 -0.97
CA SER A 92 3.75 4.60 -0.40
C SER A 92 4.88 4.12 -1.33
N TRP A 93 4.54 3.40 -2.41
CA TRP A 93 5.53 2.77 -3.30
C TRP A 93 5.25 3.01 -4.78
N VAL A 94 4.64 4.15 -5.11
CA VAL A 94 4.38 4.52 -6.51
C VAL A 94 5.62 5.14 -7.14
N ARG A 95 6.03 4.63 -8.31
CA ARG A 95 7.07 5.20 -9.17
C ARG A 95 6.44 5.87 -10.38
N LYS A 96 7.15 6.82 -11.02
CA LYS A 96 6.63 7.56 -12.18
C LYS A 96 6.32 6.68 -13.40
N ASP A 97 7.01 5.55 -13.50
CA ASP A 97 6.92 4.59 -14.60
C ASP A 97 6.06 3.35 -14.25
N ASP A 98 5.29 3.41 -13.17
CA ASP A 98 4.44 2.29 -12.75
C ASP A 98 3.28 2.07 -13.72
N THR A 99 3.13 0.81 -14.12
CA THR A 99 2.01 0.32 -14.96
C THR A 99 0.87 -0.21 -14.10
N HIS A 100 -0.25 -0.59 -14.73
CA HIS A 100 -1.37 -1.26 -14.07
C HIS A 100 -1.00 -2.61 -13.43
N LYS A 101 0.16 -3.18 -13.73
CA LYS A 101 0.68 -4.41 -13.11
C LYS A 101 1.44 -4.17 -11.81
N ASN A 102 1.75 -2.91 -11.48
CA ASN A 102 2.43 -2.52 -10.25
C ASN A 102 1.42 -2.24 -9.14
N VAL A 103 0.73 -3.27 -8.69
CA VAL A 103 -0.43 -3.25 -7.80
C VAL A 103 -0.16 -4.11 -6.55
N PHE A 104 -1.16 -4.26 -5.67
CA PHE A 104 -1.08 -5.24 -4.58
C PHE A 104 -0.84 -6.64 -5.15
N GLY A 105 -0.03 -7.42 -4.47
CA GLY A 105 0.19 -8.81 -4.86
C GLY A 105 -0.96 -9.69 -4.40
N MET A 106 -1.45 -10.52 -5.31
CA MET A 106 -2.35 -11.62 -4.98
C MET A 106 -1.53 -12.88 -4.67
N ARG A 107 -1.95 -13.64 -3.67
CA ARG A 107 -1.30 -14.89 -3.31
C ARG A 107 -1.42 -15.91 -4.45
N ARG A 108 -0.28 -16.40 -4.90
CA ARG A 108 -0.22 -17.43 -5.93
C ARG A 108 0.16 -18.78 -5.31
N VAL A 109 -0.57 -19.81 -5.69
CA VAL A 109 -0.27 -21.20 -5.33
C VAL A 109 0.34 -21.88 -6.56
N MET A 110 1.35 -22.72 -6.37
CA MET A 110 1.97 -23.46 -7.48
C MET A 110 1.00 -24.53 -8.00
N GLY A 111 0.93 -24.62 -9.33
CA GLY A 111 0.22 -25.68 -10.03
C GLY A 111 -0.89 -25.18 -10.92
N ASP A 112 -1.83 -24.41 -10.42
CA ASP A 112 -2.93 -23.87 -11.21
C ASP A 112 -3.03 -22.35 -11.05
N ALA A 113 -2.90 -21.64 -12.18
CA ALA A 113 -2.95 -20.17 -12.18
C ALA A 113 -4.37 -19.62 -11.94
N HIS A 114 -5.37 -20.47 -11.94
CA HIS A 114 -6.77 -20.07 -12.00
C HIS A 114 -7.60 -20.47 -10.79
N THR A 115 -7.11 -21.39 -9.95
CA THR A 115 -7.90 -21.89 -8.82
C THR A 115 -7.30 -21.43 -7.49
N LEU A 116 -8.12 -20.88 -6.61
CA LEU A 116 -7.74 -20.60 -5.24
C LEU A 116 -7.82 -21.88 -4.42
N HIS A 117 -6.66 -22.40 -4.02
CA HIS A 117 -6.63 -23.49 -3.04
C HIS A 117 -6.72 -22.89 -1.62
N ILE A 118 -7.95 -22.76 -1.15
CA ILE A 118 -8.21 -22.24 0.19
C ILE A 118 -8.01 -23.38 1.19
N THR A 119 -7.01 -23.22 2.06
CA THR A 119 -6.78 -24.14 3.17
C THR A 119 -6.95 -23.37 4.48
N GLY A 120 -7.74 -23.89 5.39
CA GLY A 120 -8.00 -23.26 6.69
C GLY A 120 -9.14 -22.27 6.71
N SER A 121 -9.17 -21.42 7.73
CA SER A 121 -10.20 -20.38 7.88
C SER A 121 -10.00 -19.23 6.90
N PRO A 122 -11.07 -18.66 6.32
CA PRO A 122 -10.99 -17.45 5.48
C PRO A 122 -10.28 -16.26 6.17
N SER A 123 -10.39 -16.17 7.50
CA SER A 123 -9.71 -15.14 8.31
C SER A 123 -8.19 -15.36 8.44
N ASP A 124 -7.69 -16.52 8.05
CA ASP A 124 -6.26 -16.86 8.07
C ASP A 124 -5.66 -16.93 6.67
N TYR A 125 -6.49 -16.96 5.63
CA TYR A 125 -6.03 -17.01 4.26
C TYR A 125 -5.71 -15.60 3.74
N VAL A 126 -4.42 -15.28 3.58
CA VAL A 126 -3.96 -14.02 2.99
C VAL A 126 -4.20 -14.08 1.48
N LEU A 127 -5.11 -13.25 0.99
CA LEU A 127 -5.46 -13.15 -0.44
C LEU A 127 -4.62 -12.08 -1.15
N LEU A 128 -4.56 -10.88 -0.57
CA LEU A 128 -3.77 -9.75 -1.07
C LEU A 128 -2.72 -9.34 -0.05
N ALA A 129 -1.59 -8.81 -0.51
CA ALA A 129 -0.61 -8.18 0.37
C ALA A 129 0.18 -7.07 -0.36
N ASP A 130 0.82 -6.21 0.42
CA ASP A 130 1.89 -5.37 -0.08
C ASP A 130 2.99 -6.26 -0.65
N SER A 131 3.25 -6.13 -1.94
CA SER A 131 4.16 -7.00 -2.68
C SER A 131 5.36 -6.24 -3.25
N LEU A 132 6.42 -6.96 -3.51
CA LEU A 132 7.62 -6.45 -4.16
C LEU A 132 8.22 -7.52 -5.08
N ASN A 133 8.60 -7.12 -6.27
CA ASN A 133 9.51 -7.88 -7.12
C ASN A 133 10.93 -7.38 -6.83
N LEU A 134 11.80 -8.26 -6.36
CA LEU A 134 13.17 -7.94 -5.96
C LEU A 134 14.06 -7.52 -7.13
N ASP A 135 13.82 -8.05 -8.33
CA ASP A 135 14.62 -7.69 -9.51
C ASP A 135 14.36 -6.28 -10.00
N THR A 136 13.10 -5.83 -9.93
CA THR A 136 12.68 -4.52 -10.45
C THR A 136 12.48 -3.47 -9.38
N SER A 137 12.45 -3.87 -8.10
CA SER A 137 12.11 -3.03 -6.96
C SER A 137 10.75 -2.33 -7.12
N ARG A 138 9.76 -3.00 -7.75
CA ARG A 138 8.40 -2.51 -7.98
C ARG A 138 7.37 -3.35 -7.26
N GLN A 139 6.21 -2.78 -6.99
CA GLN A 139 5.04 -3.57 -6.64
C GLN A 139 4.75 -4.56 -7.76
N PHE A 140 4.24 -5.72 -7.42
CA PHE A 140 3.97 -6.75 -8.40
C PHE A 140 2.65 -7.46 -8.10
N ILE A 141 1.91 -7.78 -9.16
CA ILE A 141 0.55 -8.35 -9.11
C ILE A 141 0.44 -9.66 -8.31
N ASN A 142 1.55 -10.35 -8.09
CA ASN A 142 1.58 -11.62 -7.37
C ASN A 142 2.65 -11.63 -6.27
N PHE A 143 2.43 -12.47 -5.25
CA PHE A 143 3.47 -12.95 -4.36
C PHE A 143 3.28 -14.45 -4.14
N TYR A 144 4.36 -15.12 -3.76
CA TYR A 144 4.33 -16.55 -3.45
C TYR A 144 4.38 -16.76 -1.94
N GLY A 145 3.67 -17.80 -1.48
CA GLY A 145 3.81 -18.32 -0.13
C GLY A 145 5.12 -19.10 0.04
N ASN A 146 5.05 -20.25 0.70
CA ASN A 146 6.22 -21.12 0.99
C ASN A 146 6.90 -21.70 -0.27
N TRP A 147 6.23 -21.65 -1.41
CA TRP A 147 6.64 -22.26 -2.67
C TRP A 147 6.65 -21.22 -3.79
N GLY A 148 7.68 -21.23 -4.62
CA GLY A 148 7.76 -20.40 -5.80
C GLY A 148 9.04 -19.56 -5.92
N PRO A 149 9.18 -18.77 -7.00
CA PRO A 149 10.35 -17.95 -7.22
C PRO A 149 10.58 -16.97 -6.08
N HIS A 150 11.80 -16.94 -5.57
CA HIS A 150 12.20 -16.16 -4.39
C HIS A 150 12.15 -14.65 -4.58
N LYS A 151 11.75 -14.18 -5.76
CA LYS A 151 11.80 -12.78 -6.18
C LYS A 151 10.52 -11.99 -5.96
N LEU A 152 9.38 -12.69 -5.81
CA LEU A 152 8.07 -12.09 -5.57
C LEU A 152 7.68 -12.31 -4.11
N VAL A 153 7.79 -11.27 -3.32
CA VAL A 153 7.73 -11.33 -1.85
C VAL A 153 6.74 -10.34 -1.27
N VAL A 154 6.33 -10.57 -0.04
CA VAL A 154 5.63 -9.57 0.77
C VAL A 154 6.62 -8.51 1.24
N HIS A 155 6.23 -7.24 1.16
CA HIS A 155 7.08 -6.11 1.51
C HIS A 155 6.56 -5.35 2.72
N TYR A 156 7.41 -5.20 3.76
CA TYR A 156 7.05 -4.59 5.04
C TYR A 156 7.36 -3.08 5.06
N ARG A 157 6.70 -2.31 4.16
CA ARG A 157 6.95 -0.88 3.91
C ARG A 157 6.30 0.08 4.90
N HIS A 158 5.41 -0.40 5.74
CA HIS A 158 4.65 0.40 6.71
C HIS A 158 5.16 0.15 8.13
N HIS A 159 6.23 0.85 8.55
CA HIS A 159 6.83 0.71 9.87
C HIS A 159 7.14 -0.76 10.26
N ARG A 160 7.81 -1.49 9.35
CA ARG A 160 8.11 -2.93 9.48
C ARG A 160 6.87 -3.82 9.55
N LYS A 161 5.75 -3.36 9.01
CA LYS A 161 4.52 -4.12 8.80
C LYS A 161 4.13 -4.09 7.33
N ALA A 162 3.40 -5.11 6.89
CA ALA A 162 2.76 -5.14 5.59
C ALA A 162 1.25 -5.09 5.78
N ASN A 163 0.55 -4.36 4.92
CA ASN A 163 -0.90 -4.51 4.87
C ASN A 163 -1.21 -5.81 4.13
N ALA A 164 -2.12 -6.58 4.69
CA ALA A 164 -2.59 -7.84 4.15
C ALA A 164 -4.12 -7.88 4.18
N GLY A 165 -4.70 -8.28 3.08
CA GLY A 165 -6.12 -8.53 2.91
C GLY A 165 -6.40 -10.03 2.97
N PHE A 166 -7.37 -10.41 3.78
CA PHE A 166 -7.75 -11.79 4.02
C PHE A 166 -9.02 -12.15 3.27
N LEU A 167 -9.23 -13.44 3.03
CA LEU A 167 -10.38 -13.94 2.28
C LEU A 167 -11.72 -13.63 2.96
N ASP A 168 -11.73 -13.42 4.28
CA ASP A 168 -12.91 -12.94 5.02
C ASP A 168 -13.26 -11.46 4.75
N GLY A 169 -12.53 -10.81 3.85
CA GLY A 169 -12.69 -9.40 3.53
C GLY A 169 -12.01 -8.45 4.51
N SER A 170 -11.37 -8.90 5.58
CA SER A 170 -10.65 -8.04 6.51
C SER A 170 -9.31 -7.59 5.95
N VAL A 171 -8.88 -6.35 6.30
CA VAL A 171 -7.53 -5.85 6.01
C VAL A 171 -6.84 -5.51 7.30
N ARG A 172 -5.62 -6.02 7.49
CA ARG A 172 -4.84 -5.83 8.72
C ARG A 172 -3.40 -5.44 8.38
N SER A 173 -2.82 -4.60 9.22
CA SER A 173 -1.39 -4.30 9.17
C SER A 173 -0.65 -5.35 10.00
N SER A 174 -0.05 -6.33 9.33
CA SER A 174 0.49 -7.55 9.94
C SER A 174 2.01 -7.52 10.00
N SER A 175 2.55 -8.12 11.08
CA SER A 175 3.97 -8.31 11.27
C SER A 175 4.49 -9.48 10.41
N GLN A 176 5.82 -9.55 10.27
CA GLN A 176 6.47 -10.65 9.59
C GLN A 176 6.13 -12.01 10.21
N ARG A 177 6.17 -12.11 11.53
CA ARG A 177 5.88 -13.36 12.25
C ARG A 177 4.47 -13.84 11.95
N GLU A 178 3.49 -12.94 12.05
CA GLU A 178 2.09 -13.25 11.79
C GLU A 178 1.86 -13.75 10.34
N LEU A 179 2.44 -13.08 9.34
CA LEU A 179 2.29 -13.51 7.94
C LEU A 179 3.09 -14.79 7.64
N SER A 180 4.20 -15.04 8.32
CA SER A 180 4.94 -16.29 8.19
C SER A 180 4.14 -17.49 8.71
N GLU A 181 3.46 -17.33 9.83
CA GLU A 181 2.58 -18.35 10.42
C GLU A 181 1.39 -18.66 9.46
N LYS A 182 0.96 -17.68 8.66
CA LYS A 182 -0.09 -17.81 7.64
C LYS A 182 0.43 -18.24 6.25
N GLY A 183 1.63 -18.75 6.18
CA GLY A 183 2.23 -19.29 4.95
C GLY A 183 2.75 -18.23 3.97
N CYS A 184 3.08 -17.02 4.44
CA CYS A 184 3.73 -15.96 3.67
C CYS A 184 5.13 -15.66 4.25
N PRO A 185 6.10 -16.60 4.19
CA PRO A 185 7.35 -16.52 4.95
C PRO A 185 8.41 -15.61 4.33
N ARG A 186 8.25 -15.16 3.10
CA ARG A 186 9.27 -14.39 2.39
C ARG A 186 8.92 -12.92 2.36
N TYR A 187 9.91 -12.09 2.69
CA TYR A 187 9.74 -10.66 2.89
C TYR A 187 11.05 -9.91 2.65
N VAL A 188 10.92 -8.60 2.41
CA VAL A 188 12.02 -7.62 2.42
C VAL A 188 11.54 -6.37 3.16
N TYR A 189 12.45 -5.73 3.86
CA TYR A 189 12.27 -4.45 4.53
C TYR A 189 12.65 -3.27 3.63
#